data_924ca7d557b8d793ac4a8102d960de04
#
_entry.id   924ca7d557b8d793ac4a8102d960de04
#
_cell.length_a   1.000
_cell.length_b   1.000
_cell.length_c   1.000
_cell.angle_alpha   90.00
_cell.angle_beta   90.00
_cell.angle_gamma   90.00
#
_symmetry.space_group_name_H-M   'P 1'
#
loop_
_entity.id
_entity.type
_entity.pdbx_description
1 polymer ?
#
loop_
_entity_poly.entity_id
_entity_poly.type
_entity_poly.pdbx_seq_one_letter_code
_entity_poly.pdbx_strand_id
1 'polypeptide(L)'
;MSNAFDVELKNYLEKINPVDIPDNLTSFYYTNFEIRNEKSKKIKFNNDVMHQSKLINYFNGDYAKSKIEKDLENFLKKIKKNKKYFLSKKDIIFLESLKSDGIQISDKYDDLYQVDDSEIPTDIQVMINNNEKGAALLRIIEVIGQDKLERIDEDTMYFVITTLNKLDIDQIRNKILLKVLPL
;
A
#
# COMPACT_ATOMS: atom_id res chain seq x y z
N MET A 1 -24.67 -9.75 -7.19
CA MET A 1 -24.42 -10.42 -8.49
C MET A 1 -22.94 -10.53 -8.89
N SER A 2 -22.02 -9.71 -8.38
CA SER A 2 -20.58 -9.77 -8.75
C SER A 2 -19.86 -11.03 -8.24
N ASN A 3 -20.16 -11.52 -7.03
CA ASN A 3 -19.42 -12.64 -6.42
C ASN A 3 -19.60 -14.00 -7.14
N ALA A 4 -20.74 -14.25 -7.76
CA ALA A 4 -20.97 -15.53 -8.47
C ALA A 4 -20.17 -15.58 -9.78
N PHE A 5 -20.13 -14.46 -10.52
CA PHE A 5 -19.35 -14.33 -11.75
C PHE A 5 -17.85 -14.47 -11.50
N ASP A 6 -17.35 -13.86 -10.43
CA ASP A 6 -15.94 -13.96 -10.05
C ASP A 6 -15.53 -15.38 -9.66
N VAL A 7 -16.41 -16.13 -9.01
CA VAL A 7 -16.17 -17.54 -8.65
C VAL A 7 -16.19 -18.45 -9.89
N GLU A 8 -17.15 -18.26 -10.79
CA GLU A 8 -17.20 -19.04 -12.05
C GLU A 8 -16.04 -18.74 -12.97
N LEU A 9 -15.70 -17.46 -13.13
CA LEU A 9 -14.51 -17.04 -13.91
C LEU A 9 -13.23 -17.67 -13.36
N LYS A 10 -13.06 -17.65 -12.03
CA LYS A 10 -11.93 -18.30 -11.36
C LYS A 10 -11.89 -19.80 -11.63
N ASN A 11 -13.00 -20.50 -11.48
CA ASN A 11 -13.09 -21.93 -11.73
C ASN A 11 -12.83 -22.31 -13.19
N TYR A 12 -13.16 -21.42 -14.12
CA TYR A 12 -12.88 -21.60 -15.54
C TYR A 12 -11.39 -21.42 -15.85
N LEU A 13 -10.79 -20.37 -15.32
CA LEU A 13 -9.40 -20.03 -15.53
C LEU A 13 -8.43 -21.03 -14.85
N GLU A 14 -8.84 -21.67 -13.74
CA GLU A 14 -8.08 -22.75 -13.08
C GLU A 14 -7.96 -24.03 -13.93
N LYS A 15 -8.83 -24.20 -14.92
CA LYS A 15 -8.85 -25.36 -15.81
C LYS A 15 -8.05 -25.14 -17.09
N ILE A 16 -7.64 -23.92 -17.39
CA ILE A 16 -6.88 -23.61 -18.59
C ILE A 16 -5.40 -23.99 -18.35
N ASN A 17 -4.83 -24.72 -19.30
CA ASN A 17 -3.41 -24.98 -19.26
C ASN A 17 -2.66 -23.66 -19.55
N PRO A 18 -1.69 -23.25 -18.71
CA PRO A 18 -0.92 -22.03 -18.93
C PRO A 18 -0.30 -21.89 -20.33
N VAL A 19 0.01 -23.00 -20.99
CA VAL A 19 0.56 -23.04 -22.35
C VAL A 19 -0.45 -22.59 -23.41
N ASP A 20 -1.75 -22.71 -23.12
CA ASP A 20 -2.83 -22.37 -24.04
C ASP A 20 -3.28 -20.90 -23.89
N ILE A 21 -2.63 -20.13 -23.02
CA ILE A 21 -2.99 -18.74 -22.78
C ILE A 21 -2.31 -17.84 -23.84
N PRO A 22 -3.11 -17.05 -24.57
CA PRO A 22 -2.57 -16.08 -25.52
C PRO A 22 -1.57 -15.12 -24.87
N ASP A 23 -0.49 -14.77 -25.58
CA ASP A 23 0.60 -13.92 -25.06
C ASP A 23 0.11 -12.59 -24.47
N ASN A 24 -0.92 -11.99 -25.06
CA ASN A 24 -1.52 -10.75 -24.57
C ASN A 24 -2.31 -10.91 -23.26
N LEU A 25 -2.66 -12.11 -22.84
CA LEU A 25 -3.34 -12.43 -21.59
C LEU A 25 -2.44 -13.10 -20.56
N THR A 26 -1.23 -13.46 -20.94
CA THR A 26 -0.27 -14.15 -20.08
C THR A 26 0.03 -13.37 -18.81
N SER A 27 0.31 -12.07 -18.93
CA SER A 27 0.56 -11.18 -17.77
C SER A 27 -0.64 -11.12 -16.84
N PHE A 28 -1.85 -10.97 -17.38
CA PHE A 28 -3.10 -10.96 -16.59
C PHE A 28 -3.32 -12.29 -15.88
N TYR A 29 -3.09 -13.41 -16.56
CA TYR A 29 -3.23 -14.75 -15.99
C TYR A 29 -2.27 -14.94 -14.82
N TYR A 30 -0.98 -14.74 -15.00
CA TYR A 30 0.01 -14.93 -13.96
C TYR A 30 -0.20 -13.95 -12.78
N THR A 31 -0.57 -12.71 -13.03
CA THR A 31 -0.89 -11.76 -11.96
C THR A 31 -2.06 -12.23 -11.09
N ASN A 32 -3.05 -12.90 -11.66
CA ASN A 32 -4.24 -13.32 -10.93
C ASN A 32 -4.18 -14.77 -10.39
N PHE A 33 -3.31 -15.64 -10.94
CA PHE A 33 -3.26 -17.07 -10.60
C PHE A 33 -1.97 -17.51 -9.92
N GLU A 34 -0.81 -16.94 -10.23
CA GLU A 34 0.43 -17.24 -9.50
C GLU A 34 0.40 -16.77 -8.05
N ILE A 35 -0.39 -15.76 -7.73
CA ILE A 35 -0.60 -15.31 -6.33
C ILE A 35 -1.09 -16.44 -5.43
N ARG A 36 -1.70 -17.52 -5.97
CA ARG A 36 -2.16 -18.67 -5.18
C ARG A 36 -1.08 -19.70 -4.86
N ASN A 37 -0.01 -19.78 -5.66
CA ASN A 37 1.07 -20.76 -5.46
C ASN A 37 2.30 -20.17 -4.75
N GLU A 38 2.41 -18.86 -4.60
CA GLU A 38 3.29 -18.33 -3.58
C GLU A 38 2.66 -18.72 -2.24
N LYS A 39 3.09 -19.87 -1.67
CA LYS A 39 2.98 -20.13 -0.23
C LYS A 39 3.30 -18.81 0.43
N SER A 40 2.30 -18.18 1.02
CA SER A 40 2.45 -16.87 1.66
C SER A 40 3.74 -16.93 2.47
N LYS A 41 4.80 -16.29 1.98
CA LYS A 41 6.04 -16.19 2.73
C LYS A 41 5.61 -15.60 4.05
N LYS A 42 5.72 -16.38 5.14
CA LYS A 42 5.33 -15.91 6.46
C LYS A 42 6.09 -14.62 6.68
N ILE A 43 5.39 -13.50 6.63
CA ILE A 43 5.97 -12.19 6.86
C ILE A 43 6.58 -12.25 8.25
N LYS A 44 7.89 -12.09 8.35
CA LYS A 44 8.59 -11.96 9.64
C LYS A 44 8.39 -10.52 10.11
N PHE A 45 7.41 -10.32 10.98
CA PHE A 45 7.19 -9.01 11.57
C PHE A 45 8.34 -8.61 12.49
N ASN A 46 8.82 -7.38 12.33
CA ASN A 46 9.72 -6.71 13.27
C ASN A 46 8.91 -5.67 14.05
N ASN A 47 8.51 -6.00 15.28
CA ASN A 47 7.69 -5.09 16.09
C ASN A 47 8.47 -3.91 16.70
N ASP A 48 9.74 -3.76 16.39
CA ASP A 48 10.55 -2.61 16.79
C ASP A 48 10.63 -1.55 15.67
N VAL A 49 10.22 -1.90 14.45
CA VAL A 49 10.13 -1.02 13.28
C VAL A 49 8.67 -0.90 12.87
N MET A 50 8.13 0.33 12.78
CA MET A 50 6.70 0.56 12.63
C MET A 50 6.14 -0.09 11.36
N HIS A 51 6.71 0.23 10.19
CA HIS A 51 6.24 -0.26 8.89
C HIS A 51 6.47 -1.77 8.68
N GLN A 52 7.29 -2.42 9.52
CA GLN A 52 7.52 -3.87 9.51
C GLN A 52 6.76 -4.59 10.62
N SER A 53 6.06 -3.86 11.49
CA SER A 53 5.33 -4.42 12.61
C SER A 53 3.99 -5.05 12.19
N LYS A 54 3.36 -5.76 13.13
CA LYS A 54 2.02 -6.33 12.92
C LYS A 54 0.94 -5.30 12.59
N LEU A 55 1.20 -4.01 12.84
CA LEU A 55 0.26 -2.93 12.52
C LEU A 55 -0.08 -2.89 11.02
N ILE A 56 0.83 -3.33 10.15
CA ILE A 56 0.59 -3.40 8.70
C ILE A 56 -0.60 -4.28 8.31
N ASN A 57 -0.99 -5.25 9.15
CA ASN A 57 -2.15 -6.09 8.91
C ASN A 57 -3.48 -5.30 8.91
N TYR A 58 -3.46 -4.03 9.33
CA TYR A 58 -4.59 -3.14 9.15
C TYR A 58 -5.00 -3.04 7.67
N PHE A 59 -4.03 -2.89 6.77
CA PHE A 59 -4.29 -2.79 5.33
C PHE A 59 -4.77 -4.10 4.70
N ASN A 60 -4.66 -5.23 5.41
CA ASN A 60 -5.23 -6.50 5.01
C ASN A 60 -6.68 -6.71 5.51
N GLY A 61 -7.18 -5.77 6.32
CA GLY A 61 -8.51 -5.88 6.94
C GLY A 61 -8.56 -6.70 8.23
N ASP A 62 -7.41 -7.16 8.74
CA ASP A 62 -7.34 -8.02 9.95
C ASP A 62 -7.41 -7.21 11.27
N TYR A 63 -7.44 -5.88 11.19
CA TYR A 63 -7.47 -5.00 12.34
C TYR A 63 -8.74 -4.15 12.39
N ALA A 64 -9.42 -4.16 13.54
CA ALA A 64 -10.47 -3.19 13.80
C ALA A 64 -9.88 -1.78 14.02
N LYS A 65 -10.58 -0.72 13.58
CA LYS A 65 -10.14 0.68 13.68
C LYS A 65 -9.71 1.06 15.11
N SER A 66 -10.54 0.76 16.11
CA SER A 66 -10.23 1.07 17.51
C SER A 66 -9.00 0.35 18.06
N LYS A 67 -8.68 -0.83 17.50
CA LYS A 67 -7.52 -1.60 17.89
C LYS A 67 -6.24 -1.01 17.30
N ILE A 68 -6.25 -0.64 16.00
CA ILE A 68 -5.07 -0.04 15.37
C ILE A 68 -4.72 1.30 16.02
N GLU A 69 -5.71 2.14 16.37
CA GLU A 69 -5.49 3.41 17.06
C GLU A 69 -4.78 3.21 18.40
N LYS A 70 -5.24 2.27 19.20
CA LYS A 70 -4.62 1.95 20.49
C LYS A 70 -3.19 1.40 20.35
N ASP A 71 -2.98 0.46 19.42
CA ASP A 71 -1.69 -0.18 19.25
C ASP A 71 -0.68 0.80 18.63
N LEU A 72 -1.12 1.66 17.71
CA LEU A 72 -0.32 2.75 17.15
C LEU A 72 0.09 3.77 18.22
N GLU A 73 -0.86 4.20 19.06
CA GLU A 73 -0.57 5.11 20.18
C GLU A 73 0.51 4.53 21.13
N ASN A 74 0.42 3.24 21.43
CA ASN A 74 1.43 2.56 22.24
C ASN A 74 2.80 2.50 21.55
N PHE A 75 2.81 2.30 20.23
CA PHE A 75 4.04 2.28 19.44
C PHE A 75 4.70 3.67 19.41
N LEU A 76 3.92 4.72 19.12
CA LEU A 76 4.39 6.10 19.09
C LEU A 76 4.93 6.56 20.45
N LYS A 77 4.32 6.14 21.56
CA LYS A 77 4.84 6.36 22.91
C LYS A 77 6.21 5.75 23.13
N LYS A 78 6.46 4.54 22.59
CA LYS A 78 7.78 3.89 22.67
C LYS A 78 8.82 4.66 21.87
N ILE A 79 8.48 5.08 20.65
CA ILE A 79 9.34 5.87 19.78
C ILE A 79 9.73 7.18 20.44
N LYS A 80 8.76 7.92 20.95
CA LYS A 80 9.02 9.22 21.61
C LYS A 80 9.96 9.11 22.82
N LYS A 81 9.98 7.97 23.50
CA LYS A 81 10.92 7.67 24.58
C LYS A 81 12.30 7.23 24.08
N ASN A 82 12.37 6.67 22.89
CA ASN A 82 13.60 6.15 22.31
C ASN A 82 14.26 7.18 21.39
N LYS A 83 15.11 8.03 21.96
CA LYS A 83 15.85 9.08 21.21
C LYS A 83 16.72 8.54 20.05
N LYS A 84 16.91 7.22 19.94
CA LYS A 84 17.68 6.58 18.85
C LYS A 84 16.79 6.12 17.69
N TYR A 85 15.47 6.18 17.85
CA TYR A 85 14.56 5.82 16.78
C TYR A 85 14.26 7.04 15.91
N PHE A 86 14.54 6.93 14.64
CA PHE A 86 14.16 7.91 13.63
C PHE A 86 13.10 7.28 12.73
N LEU A 87 12.01 8.00 12.48
CA LEU A 87 11.01 7.56 11.53
C LEU A 87 11.62 7.55 10.13
N SER A 88 11.58 6.41 9.49
CA SER A 88 11.97 6.26 8.09
C SER A 88 10.89 6.83 7.17
N LYS A 89 11.21 7.06 5.91
CA LYS A 89 10.22 7.46 4.90
C LYS A 89 9.11 6.40 4.77
N LYS A 90 9.41 5.12 4.90
CA LYS A 90 8.43 4.02 4.95
C LYS A 90 7.49 4.13 6.16
N ASP A 91 7.99 4.54 7.34
CA ASP A 91 7.14 4.79 8.51
C ASP A 91 6.19 5.97 8.26
N ILE A 92 6.65 7.03 7.60
CA ILE A 92 5.83 8.19 7.22
C ILE A 92 4.74 7.78 6.23
N ILE A 93 5.09 7.03 5.17
CA ILE A 93 4.13 6.47 4.21
C ILE A 93 3.04 5.66 4.93
N PHE A 94 3.44 4.83 5.89
CA PHE A 94 2.52 4.04 6.70
C PHE A 94 1.57 4.93 7.52
N LEU A 95 2.09 5.93 8.23
CA LEU A 95 1.30 6.85 9.06
C LEU A 95 0.32 7.69 8.23
N GLU A 96 0.78 8.26 7.12
CA GLU A 96 -0.06 9.06 6.23
C GLU A 96 -1.18 8.23 5.60
N SER A 97 -0.92 6.95 5.29
CA SER A 97 -1.96 6.05 4.79
C SER A 97 -3.01 5.73 5.87
N LEU A 98 -2.59 5.57 7.13
CA LEU A 98 -3.53 5.41 8.25
C LEU A 98 -4.35 6.68 8.49
N LYS A 99 -3.75 7.88 8.39
CA LYS A 99 -4.47 9.15 8.50
C LYS A 99 -5.51 9.30 7.39
N SER A 100 -5.17 8.93 6.16
CA SER A 100 -6.09 8.92 5.02
C SER A 100 -7.32 8.05 5.29
N ASP A 101 -7.14 6.91 5.98
CA ASP A 101 -8.26 6.04 6.41
C ASP A 101 -9.02 6.58 7.63
N GLY A 102 -8.68 7.79 8.08
CA GLY A 102 -9.31 8.47 9.22
C GLY A 102 -8.90 7.88 10.57
N ILE A 103 -7.74 7.24 10.67
CA ILE A 103 -7.15 6.85 11.96
C ILE A 103 -6.64 8.10 12.67
N GLN A 104 -7.06 8.28 13.91
CA GLN A 104 -6.67 9.45 14.71
C GLN A 104 -5.26 9.27 15.28
N ILE A 105 -4.38 10.20 14.96
CA ILE A 105 -3.04 10.31 15.52
C ILE A 105 -2.98 11.61 16.32
N SER A 106 -2.53 11.52 17.56
CA SER A 106 -2.48 12.70 18.43
C SER A 106 -1.37 13.66 18.00
N ASP A 107 -1.67 14.95 17.91
CA ASP A 107 -0.78 16.07 17.53
C ASP A 107 0.50 16.13 18.38
N LYS A 108 0.49 15.54 19.58
CA LYS A 108 1.71 15.44 20.43
C LYS A 108 2.85 14.62 19.80
N TYR A 109 2.61 13.99 18.67
CA TYR A 109 3.61 13.21 17.92
C TYR A 109 4.04 13.89 16.62
N ASP A 110 3.53 15.07 16.31
CA ASP A 110 3.86 15.81 15.08
C ASP A 110 5.34 16.20 15.03
N ASP A 111 5.97 16.31 16.21
CA ASP A 111 7.42 16.56 16.34
C ASP A 111 8.30 15.34 15.99
N LEU A 112 7.71 14.15 15.82
CA LEU A 112 8.46 12.94 15.47
C LEU A 112 8.77 12.83 13.97
N TYR A 113 7.98 13.50 13.13
CA TYR A 113 8.18 13.50 11.69
C TYR A 113 7.66 14.79 11.08
N GLN A 114 8.38 15.27 10.08
CA GLN A 114 7.86 16.29 9.19
C GLN A 114 7.35 15.58 7.94
N VAL A 115 6.11 15.89 7.56
CA VAL A 115 5.62 15.49 6.24
C VAL A 115 6.48 16.25 5.25
N ASP A 116 7.19 15.51 4.42
CA ASP A 116 7.90 16.11 3.32
C ASP A 116 6.83 16.65 2.36
N ASP A 117 6.67 17.97 2.33
CA ASP A 117 5.81 18.67 1.34
C ASP A 117 6.44 18.57 -0.06
N SER A 118 7.02 17.42 -0.39
CA SER A 118 7.43 17.13 -1.76
C SER A 118 6.22 17.34 -2.64
N GLU A 119 6.29 18.43 -3.40
CA GLU A 119 5.18 18.89 -4.21
C GLU A 119 4.78 17.78 -5.19
N ILE A 120 3.55 17.33 -5.05
CA ILE A 120 2.97 16.46 -6.08
C ILE A 120 3.03 17.24 -7.40
N PRO A 121 3.55 16.65 -8.49
CA PRO A 121 3.62 17.32 -9.79
C PRO A 121 2.30 17.97 -10.18
N THR A 122 2.36 19.16 -10.74
CA THR A 122 1.17 19.99 -11.02
C THR A 122 0.15 19.26 -11.89
N ASP A 123 0.59 18.46 -12.86
CA ASP A 123 -0.29 17.64 -13.70
C ASP A 123 -1.10 16.64 -12.86
N ILE A 124 -0.48 16.00 -11.89
CA ILE A 124 -1.16 15.09 -10.96
C ILE A 124 -2.09 15.86 -10.02
N GLN A 125 -1.71 17.03 -9.54
CA GLN A 125 -2.60 17.86 -8.71
C GLN A 125 -3.88 18.25 -9.47
N VAL A 126 -3.76 18.59 -10.76
CA VAL A 126 -4.92 18.86 -11.61
C VAL A 126 -5.80 17.62 -11.73
N MET A 127 -5.22 16.44 -11.98
CA MET A 127 -5.98 15.18 -12.06
C MET A 127 -6.69 14.85 -10.74
N ILE A 128 -6.03 15.08 -9.60
CA ILE A 128 -6.63 14.90 -8.27
C ILE A 128 -7.82 15.85 -8.07
N ASN A 129 -7.63 17.14 -8.35
CA ASN A 129 -8.65 18.16 -8.17
C ASN A 129 -9.89 17.91 -9.06
N ASN A 130 -9.68 17.38 -10.27
CA ASN A 130 -10.73 17.01 -11.20
C ASN A 130 -11.32 15.61 -10.94
N ASN A 131 -10.80 14.86 -9.95
CA ASN A 131 -11.16 13.46 -9.68
C ASN A 131 -10.97 12.53 -10.89
N GLU A 132 -9.93 12.79 -11.68
CA GLU A 132 -9.56 12.03 -12.88
C GLU A 132 -8.75 10.78 -12.50
N LYS A 133 -9.38 9.85 -11.74
CA LYS A 133 -8.72 8.67 -11.18
C LYS A 133 -8.01 7.82 -12.23
N GLY A 134 -8.61 7.64 -13.40
CA GLY A 134 -8.03 6.84 -14.48
C GLY A 134 -6.75 7.46 -15.05
N ALA A 135 -6.74 8.77 -15.30
CA ALA A 135 -5.57 9.48 -15.80
C ALA A 135 -4.42 9.45 -14.77
N ALA A 136 -4.74 9.70 -13.50
CA ALA A 136 -3.75 9.63 -12.43
C ALA A 136 -3.14 8.23 -12.25
N LEU A 137 -3.94 7.16 -12.37
CA LEU A 137 -3.44 5.79 -12.33
C LEU A 137 -2.51 5.49 -13.52
N LEU A 138 -2.84 5.93 -14.73
CA LEU A 138 -1.96 5.78 -15.89
C LEU A 138 -0.63 6.52 -15.66
N ARG A 139 -0.67 7.71 -15.08
CA ARG A 139 0.53 8.48 -14.74
C ARG A 139 1.39 7.77 -13.69
N ILE A 140 0.76 7.17 -12.67
CA ILE A 140 1.46 6.34 -11.67
C ILE A 140 2.16 5.15 -12.37
N ILE A 141 1.45 4.44 -13.26
CA ILE A 141 2.02 3.32 -14.02
C ILE A 141 3.22 3.78 -14.86
N GLU A 142 3.12 4.94 -15.49
CA GLU A 142 4.22 5.52 -16.27
C GLU A 142 5.44 5.84 -15.41
N VAL A 143 5.24 6.38 -14.20
CA VAL A 143 6.32 6.69 -13.25
C VAL A 143 6.97 5.41 -12.73
N ILE A 144 6.20 4.39 -12.39
CA ILE A 144 6.71 3.08 -11.95
C ILE A 144 7.46 2.38 -13.10
N GLY A 145 6.98 2.55 -14.33
CA GLY A 145 7.58 1.95 -15.52
C GLY A 145 7.56 0.42 -15.47
N GLN A 146 8.71 -0.19 -15.75
CA GLN A 146 8.89 -1.66 -15.74
C GLN A 146 9.52 -2.16 -14.44
N ASP A 147 9.75 -1.30 -13.47
CA ASP A 147 10.38 -1.67 -12.23
C ASP A 147 9.45 -2.52 -11.35
N LYS A 148 10.03 -3.46 -10.63
CA LYS A 148 9.30 -4.20 -9.62
C LYS A 148 9.01 -3.28 -8.45
N LEU A 149 7.80 -3.33 -7.91
CA LEU A 149 7.37 -2.51 -6.76
C LEU A 149 8.36 -2.56 -5.58
N GLU A 150 9.00 -3.71 -5.35
CA GLU A 150 9.97 -3.92 -4.28
C GLU A 150 11.32 -3.20 -4.52
N ARG A 151 11.54 -2.69 -5.73
CA ARG A 151 12.78 -1.99 -6.12
C ARG A 151 12.61 -0.50 -6.34
N ILE A 152 11.37 -0.01 -6.23
CA ILE A 152 11.08 1.42 -6.32
C ILE A 152 11.72 2.13 -5.13
N ASP A 153 12.36 3.26 -5.39
CA ASP A 153 12.92 4.11 -4.34
C ASP A 153 11.83 4.70 -3.43
N GLU A 154 12.23 5.13 -2.24
CA GLU A 154 11.28 5.59 -1.23
C GLU A 154 10.57 6.90 -1.63
N ASP A 155 11.17 7.74 -2.47
CA ASP A 155 10.57 9.00 -2.93
C ASP A 155 9.46 8.71 -3.94
N THR A 156 9.73 7.86 -4.92
CA THR A 156 8.74 7.38 -5.88
C THR A 156 7.60 6.65 -5.16
N MET A 157 7.92 5.82 -4.16
CA MET A 157 6.92 5.13 -3.35
C MET A 157 6.04 6.13 -2.59
N TYR A 158 6.63 7.14 -1.97
CA TYR A 158 5.91 8.20 -1.26
C TYR A 158 4.94 8.93 -2.20
N PHE A 159 5.43 9.33 -3.38
CA PHE A 159 4.60 9.95 -4.41
C PHE A 159 3.41 9.08 -4.82
N VAL A 160 3.65 7.80 -5.14
CA VAL A 160 2.61 6.86 -5.55
C VAL A 160 1.54 6.72 -4.47
N ILE A 161 1.94 6.46 -3.23
CA ILE A 161 1.01 6.23 -2.12
C ILE A 161 0.25 7.52 -1.77
N THR A 162 0.91 8.67 -1.74
CA THR A 162 0.26 9.96 -1.48
C THR A 162 -0.78 10.28 -2.54
N THR A 163 -0.49 10.01 -3.81
CA THR A 163 -1.46 10.20 -4.90
C THR A 163 -2.67 9.27 -4.73
N LEU A 164 -2.44 8.00 -4.41
CA LEU A 164 -3.53 7.03 -4.19
C LEU A 164 -4.38 7.40 -2.96
N ASN A 165 -3.76 7.91 -1.88
CA ASN A 165 -4.46 8.43 -0.71
C ASN A 165 -5.41 9.59 -1.08
N LYS A 166 -4.91 10.58 -1.85
CA LYS A 166 -5.70 11.75 -2.25
C LYS A 166 -6.83 11.42 -3.21
N LEU A 167 -6.75 10.31 -3.92
CA LEU A 167 -7.78 9.83 -4.85
C LEU A 167 -8.75 8.82 -4.24
N ASP A 168 -8.58 8.47 -2.95
CA ASP A 168 -9.34 7.41 -2.25
C ASP A 168 -9.32 6.08 -3.02
N ILE A 169 -8.13 5.67 -3.50
CA ILE A 169 -7.95 4.39 -4.20
C ILE A 169 -7.32 3.37 -3.25
N ASP A 170 -8.01 3.09 -2.15
CA ASP A 170 -7.52 2.30 -1.03
C ASP A 170 -7.15 0.86 -1.39
N GLN A 171 -7.92 0.21 -2.27
CA GLN A 171 -7.67 -1.19 -2.63
C GLN A 171 -6.31 -1.40 -3.30
N ILE A 172 -5.93 -0.50 -4.21
CA ILE A 172 -4.64 -0.56 -4.90
C ILE A 172 -3.53 -0.17 -3.92
N ARG A 173 -3.72 0.94 -3.19
CA ARG A 173 -2.80 1.41 -2.17
C ARG A 173 -2.45 0.32 -1.17
N ASN A 174 -3.46 -0.32 -0.58
CA ASN A 174 -3.27 -1.35 0.43
C ASN A 174 -2.49 -2.56 -0.09
N LYS A 175 -2.75 -3.00 -1.32
CA LYS A 175 -1.99 -4.07 -1.97
C LYS A 175 -0.51 -3.70 -2.14
N ILE A 176 -0.22 -2.46 -2.55
CA ILE A 176 1.15 -1.96 -2.70
C ILE A 176 1.82 -1.93 -1.31
N LEU A 177 1.18 -1.32 -0.31
CA LEU A 177 1.73 -1.21 1.05
C LEU A 177 2.08 -2.58 1.64
N LEU A 178 1.18 -3.56 1.54
CA LEU A 178 1.40 -4.92 2.03
C LEU A 178 2.56 -5.63 1.32
N LYS A 179 2.86 -5.25 0.09
CA LYS A 179 3.93 -5.86 -0.70
C LYS A 179 5.30 -5.23 -0.41
N VAL A 180 5.35 -3.92 -0.17
CA VAL A 180 6.62 -3.17 -0.14
C VAL A 180 7.07 -2.77 1.26
N LEU A 181 6.16 -2.55 2.20
CA LEU A 181 6.54 -2.09 3.54
C LEU A 181 7.23 -3.17 4.39
N PRO A 182 6.84 -4.47 4.33
CA PRO A 182 7.48 -5.49 5.14
C PRO A 182 8.93 -5.82 4.76
N LEU A 183 9.44 -5.24 3.67
CA LEU A 183 10.77 -5.53 3.10
C LEU A 183 11.86 -4.66 3.71
#